data_219cad043f349f5afcd4cd404c43a04f
#
_entry.id   219cad043f349f5afcd4cd404c43a04f
#
_cell.length_a   1.000
_cell.length_b   1.000
_cell.length_c   1.000
_cell.angle_alpha   90.00
_cell.angle_beta   90.00
_cell.angle_gamma   90.00
#
_symmetry.space_group_name_H-M   'P 1'
#
loop_
_entity.id
_entity.type
_entity.pdbx_description
1 polymer ?
#
loop_
_entity_poly.entity_id
_entity_poly.type
_entity_poly.pdbx_seq_one_letter_code
_entity_poly.pdbx_strand_id
1 'polypeptide(L)'
;KMRVLTDLEPKNVFSFFEDICSIPHPSYKEEKISNYLVEFAKARGLEHYQDELHNVIIIKEASEGYEDVEPIILQGHMDMVCEKTPDCDKDMDEEGLDLLIDGDFISAKGTTLGGDDGIAVAYALAILDDDSLSHPRLEFVCTVCEEVGMEGATGIDVSMLKGKKLLNMDSEEEGVMLASCAGGCRADVKLPVERETVSGTKLTVSLSG
;
A
#
# COMPACT_ATOMS: atom_id res chain seq x y z
N LYS A 1 0.90 21.57 7.47
CA LYS A 1 2.14 21.50 6.68
C LYS A 1 1.86 22.03 5.27
N MET A 2 2.79 22.76 4.63
CA MET A 2 2.60 23.21 3.25
C MET A 2 2.73 21.98 2.34
N ARG A 3 1.81 21.84 1.37
CA ARG A 3 1.88 20.74 0.39
C ARG A 3 3.07 20.92 -0.56
N VAL A 4 3.71 19.83 -0.92
CA VAL A 4 4.94 19.82 -1.75
C VAL A 4 4.63 19.42 -3.19
N LEU A 5 3.59 18.60 -3.41
CA LEU A 5 3.29 17.99 -4.72
C LEU A 5 2.20 18.72 -5.51
N THR A 6 1.77 19.91 -5.09
CA THR A 6 0.61 20.65 -5.65
C THR A 6 0.73 21.00 -7.13
N ASP A 7 1.95 21.13 -7.65
CA ASP A 7 2.21 21.55 -9.02
C ASP A 7 2.40 20.37 -9.99
N LEU A 8 2.34 19.13 -9.47
CA LEU A 8 2.47 17.92 -10.27
C LEU A 8 1.12 17.48 -10.87
N GLU A 9 1.20 16.86 -12.04
CA GLU A 9 0.04 16.27 -12.74
C GLU A 9 0.19 14.75 -12.82
N PRO A 10 -0.90 13.96 -12.64
CA PRO A 10 -2.30 14.39 -12.37
C PRO A 10 -2.48 14.89 -10.93
N LYS A 11 -3.07 16.07 -10.78
CA LYS A 11 -3.18 16.74 -9.45
C LYS A 11 -3.85 15.89 -8.38
N ASN A 12 -4.93 15.21 -8.74
CA ASN A 12 -5.69 14.39 -7.79
C ASN A 12 -4.83 13.24 -7.25
N VAL A 13 -4.08 12.56 -8.12
CA VAL A 13 -3.21 11.46 -7.73
C VAL A 13 -2.15 11.94 -6.75
N PHE A 14 -1.42 13.00 -7.10
CA PHE A 14 -0.36 13.52 -6.22
C PHE A 14 -0.90 14.15 -4.94
N SER A 15 -2.13 14.68 -4.97
CA SER A 15 -2.79 15.15 -3.76
C SER A 15 -3.08 14.01 -2.79
N PHE A 16 -3.63 12.89 -3.29
CA PHE A 16 -3.88 11.70 -2.46
C PHE A 16 -2.58 11.03 -2.00
N PHE A 17 -1.58 10.96 -2.87
CA PHE A 17 -0.28 10.43 -2.50
C PHE A 17 0.37 11.23 -1.35
N GLU A 18 0.30 12.55 -1.40
CA GLU A 18 0.80 13.41 -0.33
C GLU A 18 0.00 13.24 0.98
N ASP A 19 -1.33 13.03 0.89
CA ASP A 19 -2.15 12.71 2.06
C ASP A 19 -1.72 11.39 2.69
N ILE A 20 -1.54 10.33 1.87
CA ILE A 20 -1.06 9.01 2.29
C ILE A 20 0.30 9.13 2.98
N CYS A 21 1.27 9.80 2.35
CA CYS A 21 2.59 10.03 2.93
C CYS A 21 2.57 10.83 4.24
N SER A 22 1.51 11.58 4.51
CA SER A 22 1.35 12.33 5.76
C SER A 22 0.90 11.44 6.94
N ILE A 23 0.43 10.24 6.65
CA ILE A 23 -0.08 9.27 7.63
C ILE A 23 0.97 8.19 7.84
N PRO A 24 1.45 7.94 9.08
CA PRO A 24 2.31 6.78 9.34
C PRO A 24 1.57 5.47 9.06
N HIS A 25 2.19 4.58 8.27
CA HIS A 25 1.57 3.32 7.87
C HIS A 25 2.57 2.17 7.68
N PRO A 26 3.47 1.93 8.66
CA PRO A 26 4.34 0.75 8.60
C PRO A 26 3.51 -0.52 8.71
N SER A 27 4.03 -1.63 8.16
CA SER A 27 3.41 -2.96 8.33
C SER A 27 3.12 -3.26 9.80
N TYR A 28 1.97 -3.86 10.09
CA TYR A 28 1.37 -4.10 11.41
C TYR A 28 0.85 -2.84 12.16
N LYS A 29 0.86 -1.66 11.54
CA LYS A 29 0.35 -0.41 12.14
C LYS A 29 -0.49 0.42 11.16
N GLU A 30 -1.23 -0.26 10.32
CA GLU A 30 -1.99 0.35 9.21
C GLU A 30 -3.34 0.95 9.67
N GLU A 31 -3.72 0.85 10.94
CA GLU A 31 -5.02 1.35 11.41
C GLU A 31 -5.31 2.80 11.02
N LYS A 32 -4.30 3.68 11.08
CA LYS A 32 -4.47 5.11 10.75
C LYS A 32 -4.82 5.32 9.28
N ILE A 33 -4.09 4.64 8.38
CA ILE A 33 -4.34 4.76 6.94
C ILE A 33 -5.60 4.00 6.52
N SER A 34 -5.88 2.85 7.11
CA SER A 34 -7.12 2.11 6.90
C SER A 34 -8.34 2.96 7.26
N ASN A 35 -8.31 3.65 8.40
CA ASN A 35 -9.37 4.58 8.81
C ASN A 35 -9.48 5.78 7.86
N TYR A 36 -8.37 6.30 7.33
CA TYR A 36 -8.38 7.34 6.31
C TYR A 36 -9.14 6.89 5.05
N LEU A 37 -8.92 5.66 4.57
CA LEU A 37 -9.63 5.10 3.41
C LEU A 37 -11.13 4.93 3.69
N VAL A 38 -11.49 4.51 4.89
CA VAL A 38 -12.89 4.41 5.33
C VAL A 38 -13.56 5.80 5.35
N GLU A 39 -12.90 6.82 5.90
CA GLU A 39 -13.42 8.19 5.92
C GLU A 39 -13.50 8.80 4.51
N PHE A 40 -12.55 8.47 3.62
CA PHE A 40 -12.63 8.82 2.22
C PHE A 40 -13.91 8.29 1.57
N ALA A 41 -14.21 7.00 1.77
CA ALA A 41 -15.40 6.34 1.23
C ALA A 41 -16.70 6.94 1.80
N LYS A 42 -16.77 7.14 3.12
CA LYS A 42 -17.92 7.75 3.79
C LYS A 42 -18.21 9.14 3.26
N ALA A 43 -17.18 9.99 3.11
CA ALA A 43 -17.35 11.36 2.63
C ALA A 43 -17.93 11.45 1.22
N ARG A 44 -17.80 10.36 0.43
CA ARG A 44 -18.32 10.25 -0.96
C ARG A 44 -19.56 9.39 -1.08
N GLY A 45 -20.07 8.86 0.03
CA GLY A 45 -21.23 7.97 0.05
C GLY A 45 -20.97 6.63 -0.65
N LEU A 46 -19.70 6.20 -0.73
CA LEU A 46 -19.32 4.93 -1.32
C LEU A 46 -19.54 3.78 -0.33
N GLU A 47 -20.00 2.64 -0.86
CA GLU A 47 -20.05 1.39 -0.09
C GLU A 47 -18.63 0.95 0.26
N HIS A 48 -18.42 0.52 1.50
CA HIS A 48 -17.10 0.14 1.97
C HIS A 48 -17.18 -0.91 3.07
N TYR A 49 -16.11 -1.69 3.19
CA TYR A 49 -15.89 -2.72 4.18
C TYR A 49 -14.49 -2.55 4.78
N GLN A 50 -14.39 -2.73 6.08
CA GLN A 50 -13.12 -2.79 6.80
C GLN A 50 -13.17 -4.01 7.70
N ASP A 51 -12.19 -4.89 7.60
CA ASP A 51 -12.12 -6.09 8.42
C ASP A 51 -11.31 -5.88 9.72
N GLU A 52 -11.20 -6.92 10.54
CA GLU A 52 -10.46 -6.89 11.81
C GLU A 52 -8.94 -6.76 11.60
N LEU A 53 -8.42 -7.09 10.42
CA LEU A 53 -7.03 -6.92 10.04
C LEU A 53 -6.73 -5.52 9.49
N HIS A 54 -7.76 -4.68 9.32
CA HIS A 54 -7.72 -3.37 8.70
C HIS A 54 -7.59 -3.36 7.17
N ASN A 55 -7.82 -4.49 6.47
CA ASN A 55 -8.04 -4.43 5.02
C ASN A 55 -9.27 -3.58 4.72
N VAL A 56 -9.25 -2.88 3.59
CA VAL A 56 -10.38 -2.04 3.16
C VAL A 56 -10.81 -2.41 1.74
N ILE A 57 -12.12 -2.56 1.55
CA ILE A 57 -12.72 -2.66 0.22
C ILE A 57 -13.64 -1.46 0.03
N ILE A 58 -13.50 -0.73 -1.09
CA ILE A 58 -14.35 0.39 -1.46
C ILE A 58 -15.01 0.09 -2.81
N ILE A 59 -16.32 0.28 -2.88
CA ILE A 59 -17.10 -0.03 -4.07
C ILE A 59 -17.72 1.25 -4.62
N LYS A 60 -17.49 1.51 -5.90
CA LYS A 60 -18.18 2.56 -6.68
C LYS A 60 -19.02 1.86 -7.74
N GLU A 61 -20.34 2.06 -7.69
CA GLU A 61 -21.24 1.50 -8.71
C GLU A 61 -20.98 2.07 -10.07
N ALA A 62 -21.36 1.35 -11.13
CA ALA A 62 -21.14 1.74 -12.52
C ALA A 62 -21.76 3.12 -12.82
N SER A 63 -21.09 3.89 -13.66
CA SER A 63 -21.68 5.09 -14.25
C SER A 63 -22.78 4.74 -15.25
N GLU A 64 -23.66 5.72 -15.55
CA GLU A 64 -24.77 5.56 -16.50
C GLU A 64 -24.30 4.97 -17.84
N GLY A 65 -24.93 3.87 -18.26
CA GLY A 65 -24.63 3.14 -19.49
C GLY A 65 -23.52 2.09 -19.36
N TYR A 66 -22.95 1.90 -18.18
CA TYR A 66 -21.91 0.88 -17.89
C TYR A 66 -22.36 -0.20 -16.92
N GLU A 67 -23.64 -0.24 -16.55
CA GLU A 67 -24.21 -1.13 -15.54
C GLU A 67 -24.06 -2.62 -15.89
N ASP A 68 -24.12 -2.93 -17.20
CA ASP A 68 -23.98 -4.29 -17.71
C ASP A 68 -22.54 -4.69 -18.05
N VAL A 69 -21.59 -3.77 -17.88
CA VAL A 69 -20.16 -4.05 -18.10
C VAL A 69 -19.58 -4.80 -16.91
N GLU A 70 -18.72 -5.79 -17.18
CA GLU A 70 -18.09 -6.60 -16.14
C GLU A 70 -17.33 -5.70 -15.13
N PRO A 71 -17.57 -5.86 -13.82
CA PRO A 71 -16.86 -5.11 -12.79
C PRO A 71 -15.34 -5.31 -12.84
N ILE A 72 -14.60 -4.30 -12.42
CA ILE A 72 -13.14 -4.32 -12.38
C ILE A 72 -12.70 -4.16 -10.93
N ILE A 73 -11.78 -5.02 -10.50
CA ILE A 73 -11.11 -4.93 -9.22
C ILE A 73 -9.79 -4.17 -9.43
N LEU A 74 -9.60 -3.10 -8.66
CA LEU A 74 -8.32 -2.42 -8.49
C LEU A 74 -7.71 -2.92 -7.18
N GLN A 75 -6.43 -3.26 -7.16
CA GLN A 75 -5.81 -3.79 -5.95
C GLN A 75 -4.43 -3.14 -5.74
N GLY A 76 -4.15 -2.81 -4.50
CA GLY A 76 -2.88 -2.38 -3.98
C GLY A 76 -2.79 -2.66 -2.48
N HIS A 77 -1.63 -2.40 -1.87
CA HIS A 77 -1.46 -2.51 -0.42
C HIS A 77 -1.21 -1.14 0.21
N MET A 78 -1.56 -1.01 1.49
CA MET A 78 -1.48 0.27 2.19
C MET A 78 -0.29 0.39 3.14
N ASP A 79 0.38 -0.71 3.44
CA ASP A 79 1.59 -0.70 4.26
C ASP A 79 2.83 -0.35 3.44
N MET A 80 3.88 0.05 4.12
CA MET A 80 5.18 0.35 3.51
C MET A 80 6.32 -0.14 4.40
N VAL A 81 7.45 -0.47 3.77
CA VAL A 81 8.72 -0.67 4.47
C VAL A 81 9.20 0.64 5.06
N CYS A 82 9.39 0.67 6.38
CA CYS A 82 9.83 1.86 7.11
C CYS A 82 11.30 1.76 7.50
N GLU A 83 12.17 2.30 6.64
CA GLU A 83 13.60 2.41 6.87
C GLU A 83 14.03 3.89 6.89
N LYS A 84 15.09 4.20 7.63
CA LYS A 84 15.64 5.54 7.72
C LYS A 84 17.15 5.57 7.78
N THR A 85 17.73 6.68 7.35
CA THR A 85 19.19 6.91 7.44
C THR A 85 19.62 7.06 8.91
N PRO A 86 20.87 6.75 9.25
CA PRO A 86 21.34 6.81 10.65
C PRO A 86 21.26 8.19 11.31
N ASP A 87 21.22 9.26 10.52
CA ASP A 87 21.13 10.65 10.94
C ASP A 87 19.67 11.19 10.93
N CYS A 88 18.69 10.34 10.64
CA CYS A 88 17.27 10.71 10.66
C CYS A 88 16.65 10.33 12.02
N ASP A 89 16.18 11.33 12.76
CA ASP A 89 15.56 11.15 14.08
C ASP A 89 14.04 10.90 14.02
N LYS A 90 13.45 10.87 12.80
CA LYS A 90 12.01 10.72 12.61
C LYS A 90 11.48 9.42 13.25
N ASP A 91 10.37 9.51 13.97
CA ASP A 91 9.59 8.36 14.42
C ASP A 91 8.59 7.97 13.32
N MET A 92 8.93 6.95 12.53
CA MET A 92 8.10 6.52 11.40
C MET A 92 6.81 5.80 11.83
N ASP A 93 6.66 5.47 13.09
CA ASP A 93 5.41 4.93 13.65
C ASP A 93 4.37 6.03 13.95
N GLU A 94 4.85 7.27 14.17
CA GLU A 94 3.99 8.37 14.61
C GLU A 94 4.01 9.59 13.68
N GLU A 95 5.04 9.74 12.87
CA GLU A 95 5.24 10.92 12.03
C GLU A 95 5.14 10.58 10.53
N GLY A 96 4.39 11.38 9.79
CA GLY A 96 4.35 11.30 8.32
C GLY A 96 5.67 11.74 7.68
N LEU A 97 5.81 11.42 6.40
CA LEU A 97 7.03 11.65 5.63
C LEU A 97 7.26 13.14 5.30
N ASP A 98 8.51 13.52 5.11
CA ASP A 98 8.93 14.83 4.62
C ASP A 98 9.30 14.70 3.14
N LEU A 99 8.32 14.96 2.26
CA LEU A 99 8.48 14.80 0.82
C LEU A 99 9.40 15.86 0.22
N LEU A 100 10.17 15.44 -0.79
CA LEU A 100 11.05 16.27 -1.59
C LEU A 100 10.80 15.99 -3.07
N ILE A 101 10.97 17.02 -3.90
CA ILE A 101 11.06 16.89 -5.36
C ILE A 101 12.51 17.14 -5.74
N ASP A 102 13.13 16.19 -6.43
CA ASP A 102 14.49 16.30 -6.96
C ASP A 102 14.48 15.97 -8.46
N GLY A 103 14.41 17.00 -9.28
CA GLY A 103 14.23 16.88 -10.72
C GLY A 103 12.94 16.15 -11.06
N ASP A 104 13.04 14.99 -11.68
CA ASP A 104 11.90 14.15 -12.07
C ASP A 104 11.51 13.11 -11.01
N PHE A 105 12.14 13.15 -9.84
CA PHE A 105 11.90 12.18 -8.76
C PHE A 105 11.22 12.82 -7.56
N ILE A 106 10.32 12.04 -6.95
CA ILE A 106 9.79 12.31 -5.61
C ILE A 106 10.55 11.40 -4.64
N SER A 107 10.97 11.94 -3.51
CA SER A 107 11.63 11.21 -2.44
C SER A 107 11.17 11.68 -1.06
N ALA A 108 11.57 10.99 -0.02
CA ALA A 108 11.36 11.39 1.35
C ALA A 108 12.71 11.67 2.02
N LYS A 109 12.76 12.71 2.86
CA LYS A 109 13.99 13.17 3.50
C LYS A 109 14.43 12.17 4.59
N GLY A 110 15.51 11.45 4.29
CA GLY A 110 16.15 10.54 5.24
C GLY A 110 15.36 9.27 5.55
N THR A 111 14.30 8.98 4.79
CA THR A 111 13.46 7.78 4.98
C THR A 111 13.12 7.14 3.65
N THR A 112 12.56 5.92 3.68
CA THR A 112 11.81 5.34 2.57
C THR A 112 10.61 6.21 2.21
N LEU A 113 10.12 6.11 0.97
CA LEU A 113 9.02 6.93 0.44
C LEU A 113 7.65 6.26 0.54
N GLY A 114 7.60 4.92 0.45
CA GLY A 114 6.33 4.19 0.32
C GLY A 114 5.62 4.43 -1.01
N GLY A 115 6.39 4.63 -2.10
CA GLY A 115 5.85 4.68 -3.45
C GLY A 115 5.21 3.36 -3.83
N ASP A 116 5.84 2.29 -3.46
CA ASP A 116 5.37 0.93 -3.33
C ASP A 116 4.63 0.79 -1.98
N ASP A 117 3.32 0.63 -1.93
CA ASP A 117 2.39 0.70 -3.06
C ASP A 117 1.43 1.92 -2.91
N GLY A 118 1.90 2.95 -2.16
CA GLY A 118 1.12 4.17 -1.89
C GLY A 118 0.65 4.91 -3.14
N ILE A 119 1.40 4.78 -4.25
CA ILE A 119 0.99 5.40 -5.51
C ILE A 119 -0.21 4.69 -6.13
N ALA A 120 -0.30 3.36 -6.04
CA ALA A 120 -1.47 2.61 -6.49
C ALA A 120 -2.72 2.97 -5.68
N VAL A 121 -2.56 3.10 -4.35
CA VAL A 121 -3.64 3.58 -3.49
C VAL A 121 -4.09 4.98 -3.93
N ALA A 122 -3.16 5.89 -4.21
CA ALA A 122 -3.49 7.23 -4.68
C ALA A 122 -4.20 7.24 -6.04
N TYR A 123 -3.80 6.39 -6.98
CA TYR A 123 -4.50 6.20 -8.25
C TYR A 123 -5.94 5.71 -8.06
N ALA A 124 -6.12 4.69 -7.22
CA ALA A 124 -7.44 4.16 -6.93
C ALA A 124 -8.36 5.24 -6.31
N LEU A 125 -7.86 5.99 -5.33
CA LEU A 125 -8.61 7.08 -4.72
C LEU A 125 -8.96 8.17 -5.73
N ALA A 126 -8.04 8.55 -6.61
CA ALA A 126 -8.28 9.56 -7.65
C ALA A 126 -9.37 9.11 -8.65
N ILE A 127 -9.37 7.84 -9.04
CA ILE A 127 -10.41 7.26 -9.92
C ILE A 127 -11.76 7.20 -9.20
N LEU A 128 -11.77 6.80 -7.94
CA LEU A 128 -13.00 6.74 -7.13
C LEU A 128 -13.58 8.12 -6.83
N ASP A 129 -12.74 9.16 -6.73
CA ASP A 129 -13.15 10.55 -6.48
C ASP A 129 -13.72 11.25 -7.71
N ASP A 130 -13.37 10.81 -8.91
CA ASP A 130 -13.74 11.48 -10.15
C ASP A 130 -15.08 10.98 -10.70
N ASP A 131 -16.13 11.79 -10.55
CA ASP A 131 -17.46 11.49 -11.07
C ASP A 131 -17.60 11.80 -12.57
N SER A 132 -16.60 12.38 -13.22
CA SER A 132 -16.60 12.65 -14.66
C SER A 132 -16.18 11.45 -15.50
N LEU A 133 -15.56 10.45 -14.90
CA LEU A 133 -15.13 9.24 -15.59
C LEU A 133 -16.32 8.30 -15.85
N SER A 134 -16.36 7.74 -17.05
CA SER A 134 -17.25 6.62 -17.37
C SER A 134 -16.57 5.31 -17.00
N HIS A 135 -17.22 4.52 -16.16
CA HIS A 135 -16.61 3.29 -15.61
C HIS A 135 -17.65 2.22 -15.30
N PRO A 136 -17.29 0.92 -15.38
CA PRO A 136 -18.11 -0.15 -14.82
C PRO A 136 -18.07 -0.07 -13.28
N ARG A 137 -18.77 -0.96 -12.60
CA ARG A 137 -18.59 -1.12 -11.15
C ARG A 137 -17.11 -1.31 -10.83
N LEU A 138 -16.57 -0.46 -9.97
CA LEU A 138 -15.20 -0.50 -9.48
C LEU A 138 -15.19 -1.05 -8.06
N GLU A 139 -14.24 -1.95 -7.81
CA GLU A 139 -14.05 -2.59 -6.51
C GLU A 139 -12.58 -2.41 -6.12
N PHE A 140 -12.29 -1.42 -5.29
CA PHE A 140 -10.93 -1.19 -4.81
C PHE A 140 -10.67 -2.03 -3.57
N VAL A 141 -9.70 -2.91 -3.64
CA VAL A 141 -9.23 -3.78 -2.57
C VAL A 141 -7.86 -3.28 -2.11
N CYS A 142 -7.77 -2.81 -0.88
CA CYS A 142 -6.54 -2.32 -0.28
C CYS A 142 -6.16 -3.21 0.89
N THR A 143 -5.06 -3.94 0.76
CA THR A 143 -4.61 -4.92 1.74
C THR A 143 -3.59 -4.34 2.70
N VAL A 144 -3.37 -5.03 3.82
CA VAL A 144 -2.37 -4.73 4.83
C VAL A 144 -1.29 -5.80 4.85
N CYS A 145 -0.14 -5.50 5.46
CA CYS A 145 0.95 -6.46 5.72
C CYS A 145 1.42 -7.21 4.46
N GLU A 146 1.47 -6.54 3.31
CA GLU A 146 1.98 -7.13 2.08
C GLU A 146 3.49 -7.40 2.22
N GLU A 147 4.24 -6.38 2.63
CA GLU A 147 5.70 -6.34 2.77
C GLU A 147 6.27 -7.36 3.76
N VAL A 148 5.45 -7.93 4.60
CA VAL A 148 5.85 -8.86 5.67
C VAL A 148 5.26 -10.26 5.49
N GLY A 149 4.59 -10.53 4.37
CA GLY A 149 4.14 -11.87 4.01
C GLY A 149 2.68 -11.99 3.59
N MET A 150 2.04 -10.91 3.14
CA MET A 150 0.68 -10.91 2.55
C MET A 150 -0.40 -11.41 3.52
N GLU A 151 -0.25 -11.09 4.82
CA GLU A 151 -1.19 -11.55 5.85
C GLU A 151 -2.60 -10.99 5.61
N GLY A 152 -2.69 -9.72 5.19
CA GLY A 152 -3.94 -9.09 4.83
C GLY A 152 -4.65 -9.80 3.68
N ALA A 153 -3.94 -10.05 2.59
CA ALA A 153 -4.48 -10.73 1.41
C ALA A 153 -4.92 -12.18 1.72
N THR A 154 -4.24 -12.84 2.68
CA THR A 154 -4.62 -14.20 3.11
C THR A 154 -5.89 -14.21 3.95
N GLY A 155 -6.15 -13.15 4.72
CA GLY A 155 -7.25 -13.08 5.68
C GLY A 155 -8.51 -12.38 5.19
N ILE A 156 -8.43 -11.61 4.10
CA ILE A 156 -9.55 -10.78 3.63
C ILE A 156 -10.73 -11.60 3.10
N ASP A 157 -11.95 -11.20 3.48
CA ASP A 157 -13.17 -11.73 2.88
C ASP A 157 -13.49 -10.98 1.57
N VAL A 158 -13.43 -11.69 0.46
CA VAL A 158 -13.70 -11.17 -0.88
C VAL A 158 -15.07 -11.58 -1.43
N SER A 159 -15.95 -12.14 -0.59
CA SER A 159 -17.26 -12.68 -0.99
C SER A 159 -18.20 -11.61 -1.58
N MET A 160 -17.99 -10.32 -1.27
CA MET A 160 -18.79 -9.21 -1.79
C MET A 160 -18.33 -8.75 -3.20
N LEU A 161 -17.15 -9.17 -3.65
CA LEU A 161 -16.64 -8.81 -4.97
C LEU A 161 -17.40 -9.51 -6.08
N LYS A 162 -17.65 -8.80 -7.17
CA LYS A 162 -18.32 -9.30 -8.37
C LYS A 162 -17.38 -9.36 -9.58
N GLY A 163 -16.30 -8.58 -9.53
CA GLY A 163 -15.29 -8.52 -10.58
C GLY A 163 -14.55 -9.84 -10.77
N LYS A 164 -14.19 -10.12 -12.02
CA LYS A 164 -13.35 -11.28 -12.40
C LYS A 164 -12.04 -10.85 -13.02
N LYS A 165 -11.87 -9.55 -13.23
CA LYS A 165 -10.64 -8.93 -13.72
C LYS A 165 -10.07 -8.09 -12.59
N LEU A 166 -8.84 -8.38 -12.23
CA LEU A 166 -8.11 -7.68 -11.20
C LEU A 166 -6.91 -6.99 -11.85
N LEU A 167 -6.78 -5.70 -11.57
CA LEU A 167 -5.60 -4.90 -11.87
C LEU A 167 -4.85 -4.68 -10.56
N ASN A 168 -3.78 -5.44 -10.36
CA ASN A 168 -2.80 -5.18 -9.33
C ASN A 168 -1.85 -4.11 -9.86
N MET A 169 -1.64 -3.05 -9.09
CA MET A 169 -0.85 -1.89 -9.50
C MET A 169 0.54 -1.87 -8.83
N ASP A 170 0.86 -2.91 -8.12
CA ASP A 170 2.12 -3.17 -7.46
C ASP A 170 3.10 -3.80 -8.47
N SER A 171 3.69 -2.94 -9.33
CA SER A 171 4.62 -3.34 -10.38
C SER A 171 5.60 -2.22 -10.69
N GLU A 172 6.88 -2.54 -10.80
CA GLU A 172 7.99 -1.58 -10.87
C GLU A 172 8.39 -1.17 -12.30
N GLU A 173 8.08 -2.00 -13.31
CA GLU A 173 8.57 -1.76 -14.69
C GLU A 173 7.57 -0.95 -15.51
N GLU A 174 7.95 0.25 -15.91
CA GLU A 174 7.14 1.12 -16.75
C GLU A 174 6.76 0.45 -18.09
N GLY A 175 5.46 0.44 -18.40
CA GLY A 175 4.93 -0.11 -19.66
C GLY A 175 4.90 -1.63 -19.74
N VAL A 176 5.24 -2.33 -18.66
CA VAL A 176 5.20 -3.79 -18.58
C VAL A 176 3.94 -4.25 -17.82
N MET A 177 3.18 -5.14 -18.45
CA MET A 177 2.04 -5.80 -17.81
C MET A 177 2.40 -7.27 -17.56
N LEU A 178 2.41 -7.68 -16.29
CA LEU A 178 2.65 -9.05 -15.88
C LEU A 178 1.34 -9.79 -15.73
N ALA A 179 1.23 -10.98 -16.36
CA ALA A 179 0.04 -11.83 -16.28
C ALA A 179 0.15 -12.92 -15.19
N SER A 180 1.31 -13.04 -14.55
CA SER A 180 1.57 -14.02 -13.49
C SER A 180 2.75 -13.56 -12.61
N CYS A 181 2.82 -14.09 -11.42
CA CYS A 181 3.95 -13.91 -10.53
C CYS A 181 4.53 -15.25 -10.07
N ALA A 182 5.75 -15.22 -9.52
CA ALA A 182 6.35 -16.39 -8.87
C ALA A 182 5.62 -16.69 -7.56
N GLY A 183 5.43 -17.97 -7.28
CA GLY A 183 4.95 -18.41 -5.96
C GLY A 183 6.12 -18.48 -4.97
N GLY A 184 5.80 -18.28 -3.69
CA GLY A 184 6.74 -18.43 -2.59
C GLY A 184 6.19 -19.36 -1.50
N CYS A 185 7.06 -19.86 -0.64
CA CYS A 185 6.65 -20.50 0.60
C CYS A 185 7.62 -20.14 1.73
N ARG A 186 7.09 -20.04 2.93
CA ARG A 186 7.88 -19.90 4.15
C ARG A 186 8.00 -21.28 4.83
N ALA A 187 9.20 -21.66 5.20
CA ALA A 187 9.44 -22.87 5.96
C ALA A 187 10.06 -22.52 7.33
N ASP A 188 9.35 -22.78 8.40
CA ASP A 188 9.86 -22.62 9.77
C ASP A 188 10.42 -23.95 10.26
N VAL A 189 11.74 -23.99 10.46
CA VAL A 189 12.44 -25.18 10.94
C VAL A 189 12.84 -25.01 12.41
N LYS A 190 12.32 -25.87 13.29
CA LYS A 190 12.67 -25.89 14.72
C LYS A 190 13.52 -27.12 15.00
N LEU A 191 14.77 -26.89 15.36
CA LEU A 191 15.69 -27.93 15.76
C LEU A 191 15.86 -27.89 17.30
N PRO A 192 15.62 -28.99 18.01
CA PRO A 192 16.01 -29.08 19.41
C PRO A 192 17.54 -29.08 19.51
N VAL A 193 18.08 -28.22 20.33
CA VAL A 193 19.54 -28.11 20.55
C VAL A 193 19.84 -28.18 22.02
N GLU A 194 20.93 -28.90 22.36
CA GLU A 194 21.54 -28.80 23.68
C GLU A 194 22.63 -27.72 23.64
N ARG A 195 22.66 -26.88 24.66
CA ARG A 195 23.65 -25.81 24.78
C ARG A 195 24.68 -26.18 25.83
N GLU A 196 25.94 -26.05 25.49
CA GLU A 196 27.04 -26.21 26.44
C GLU A 196 27.84 -24.91 26.55
N THR A 197 28.47 -24.72 27.70
CA THR A 197 29.38 -23.59 27.91
C THR A 197 30.75 -23.99 27.36
N VAL A 198 31.23 -23.25 26.40
CA VAL A 198 32.57 -23.42 25.85
C VAL A 198 33.46 -22.24 26.22
N SER A 199 34.73 -22.51 26.48
CA SER A 199 35.76 -21.48 26.65
C SER A 199 36.47 -21.24 25.32
N GLY A 200 36.69 -19.99 24.94
CA GLY A 200 37.37 -19.64 23.68
C GLY A 200 37.18 -18.17 23.33
N THR A 201 37.76 -17.80 22.21
CA THR A 201 37.58 -16.45 21.64
C THR A 201 36.44 -16.47 20.65
N LYS A 202 35.45 -15.56 20.85
CA LYS A 202 34.38 -15.36 19.88
C LYS A 202 34.91 -14.57 18.68
N LEU A 203 34.79 -15.12 17.48
CA LEU A 203 35.05 -14.42 16.23
C LEU A 203 33.73 -14.15 15.53
N THR A 204 33.49 -12.90 15.16
CA THR A 204 32.34 -12.52 14.33
C THR A 204 32.86 -12.10 12.96
N VAL A 205 32.34 -12.73 11.92
CA VAL A 205 32.62 -12.36 10.53
C VAL A 205 31.33 -11.79 9.94
N SER A 206 31.39 -10.55 9.47
CA SER A 206 30.27 -9.90 8.77
C SER A 206 30.62 -9.79 7.30
N LEU A 207 29.68 -10.20 6.46
CA LEU A 207 29.72 -10.01 5.00
C LEU A 207 28.59 -9.08 4.63
N SER A 208 28.91 -8.00 3.96
CA SER A 208 27.94 -7.05 3.38
C SER A 208 28.15 -7.01 1.87
N GLY A 209 27.06 -7.07 1.11
CA GLY A 209 27.03 -6.91 -0.35
C GLY A 209 26.42 -5.59 -0.73
#